data_fa99dfd5b13e0b70e0bc19908fd24387
#
_entry.id   fa99dfd5b13e0b70e0bc19908fd24387
#
_cell.length_a   1.000
_cell.length_b   1.000
_cell.length_c   1.000
_cell.angle_alpha   90.00
_cell.angle_beta   90.00
_cell.angle_gamma   90.00
#
_symmetry.space_group_name_H-M   'P 1'
#
loop_
_entity.id
_entity.type
_entity.pdbx_description
1 polymer ?
#
loop_
_entity_poly.entity_id
_entity_poly.type
_entity_poly.pdbx_seq_one_letter_code
_entity_poly.pdbx_strand_id
1 'polypeptide(L)'
;MKQHEREYFISRIRSGKYRIKLTSVSLEVSTPTTDDEFLINEVALEAYQDAVDDKVKTQEEMLEWMKEKGFWSDEDEEKIEGIKKDIERLKVEIFNNRFNLSMVSKIRLYLREGEKQLLKITNKKNKFYQNTCEGVSTSAKVSEYMKRCTFKDGELYDFSEVSAEVISKLYYSLFLNDKTCRELARSEPWKSTWILNESNTFKIFGNKDRELSHDQKNILVWSRMYDNVQESMDCPSEDVINDDDMLDGWFILQRKKREQEKNENELDKLPPNIANKQEVFLMAKDRKDAERINSMNSTHAKMIKLEREQTIKSKKGASQLDFRDEKLKLADSSRQQMKGRFGR
;
A
#
# COMPACT_ATOMS: atom_id res chain seq x y z
N MET A 1 -11.25 -16.47 16.15
CA MET A 1 -12.69 -16.55 15.73
C MET A 1 -13.21 -17.95 15.99
N LYS A 2 -14.46 -18.12 16.50
CA LYS A 2 -15.06 -19.43 16.72
C LYS A 2 -15.53 -20.05 15.39
N GLN A 3 -15.72 -21.38 15.35
CA GLN A 3 -16.09 -22.08 14.12
C GLN A 3 -17.38 -21.55 13.49
N HIS A 4 -18.46 -21.40 14.28
CA HIS A 4 -19.74 -20.91 13.78
C HIS A 4 -19.69 -19.46 13.26
N GLU A 5 -18.79 -18.63 13.81
CA GLU A 5 -18.55 -17.26 13.31
C GLU A 5 -17.87 -17.31 11.93
N ARG A 6 -16.87 -18.21 11.76
CA ARG A 6 -16.21 -18.42 10.46
C ARG A 6 -17.20 -18.91 9.41
N GLU A 7 -18.02 -19.90 9.76
CA GLU A 7 -19.06 -20.43 8.88
C GLU A 7 -20.04 -19.34 8.45
N TYR A 8 -20.48 -18.48 9.39
CA TYR A 8 -21.33 -17.33 9.09
C TYR A 8 -20.67 -16.36 8.11
N PHE A 9 -19.45 -15.92 8.39
CA PHE A 9 -18.74 -14.97 7.52
C PHE A 9 -18.48 -15.56 6.13
N ILE A 10 -18.09 -16.81 6.06
CA ILE A 10 -17.85 -17.48 4.77
C ILE A 10 -19.15 -17.61 3.97
N SER A 11 -20.25 -17.98 4.61
CA SER A 11 -21.57 -18.00 3.97
C SER A 11 -21.96 -16.63 3.42
N ARG A 12 -21.73 -15.56 4.20
CA ARG A 12 -21.97 -14.18 3.78
C ARG A 12 -21.09 -13.80 2.59
N ILE A 13 -19.78 -14.07 2.65
CA ILE A 13 -18.84 -13.79 1.56
C ILE A 13 -19.27 -14.55 0.29
N ARG A 14 -19.57 -15.82 0.39
CA ARG A 14 -20.00 -16.61 -0.77
C ARG A 14 -21.26 -16.10 -1.43
N SER A 15 -22.21 -15.57 -0.64
CA SER A 15 -23.44 -14.98 -1.18
C SER A 15 -23.21 -13.65 -1.90
N GLY A 16 -22.11 -12.91 -1.60
CA GLY A 16 -21.84 -11.58 -2.14
C GLY A 16 -22.84 -10.51 -1.69
N LYS A 17 -23.66 -10.77 -0.67
CA LYS A 17 -24.75 -9.94 -0.22
C LYS A 17 -24.55 -9.45 1.21
N TYR A 18 -24.92 -8.21 1.45
CA TYR A 18 -24.86 -7.59 2.77
C TYR A 18 -26.29 -7.29 3.27
N ARG A 19 -26.64 -7.84 4.41
CA ARG A 19 -27.96 -7.62 5.03
C ARG A 19 -27.88 -6.55 6.10
N ILE A 20 -28.67 -5.50 5.91
CA ILE A 20 -28.79 -4.37 6.82
C ILE A 20 -30.14 -4.50 7.51
N LYS A 21 -30.13 -4.73 8.82
CA LYS A 21 -31.33 -4.78 9.65
C LYS A 21 -31.52 -3.45 10.37
N LEU A 22 -32.57 -2.74 10.03
CA LEU A 22 -33.03 -1.55 10.69
C LEU A 22 -34.29 -1.90 11.52
N THR A 23 -34.72 -0.99 12.40
CA THR A 23 -35.84 -1.23 13.27
C THR A 23 -37.14 -1.49 12.50
N SER A 24 -37.35 -0.82 11.36
CA SER A 24 -38.56 -0.88 10.53
C SER A 24 -38.41 -1.74 9.28
N VAL A 25 -37.18 -1.94 8.79
CA VAL A 25 -36.92 -2.58 7.48
C VAL A 25 -35.68 -3.45 7.49
N SER A 26 -35.72 -4.55 6.74
CA SER A 26 -34.56 -5.39 6.45
C SER A 26 -34.18 -5.23 4.97
N LEU A 27 -32.99 -4.74 4.71
CA LEU A 27 -32.49 -4.47 3.38
C LEU A 27 -31.36 -5.43 3.01
N GLU A 28 -31.24 -5.73 1.75
CA GLU A 28 -30.15 -6.51 1.17
C GLU A 28 -29.43 -5.66 0.13
N VAL A 29 -28.13 -5.43 0.33
CA VAL A 29 -27.28 -4.75 -0.65
C VAL A 29 -26.45 -5.79 -1.36
N SER A 30 -26.55 -5.86 -2.69
CA SER A 30 -25.77 -6.71 -3.56
C SER A 30 -24.73 -5.90 -4.33
N THR A 31 -23.83 -6.58 -5.03
CA THR A 31 -22.92 -5.92 -5.99
C THR A 31 -23.65 -5.60 -7.29
N PRO A 32 -23.18 -4.59 -8.06
CA PRO A 32 -23.79 -4.23 -9.33
C PRO A 32 -23.56 -5.32 -10.39
N THR A 33 -24.44 -5.34 -11.38
CA THR A 33 -24.18 -6.00 -12.65
C THR A 33 -23.19 -5.15 -13.46
N THR A 34 -22.64 -5.70 -14.55
CA THR A 34 -21.76 -4.95 -15.46
C THR A 34 -22.46 -3.72 -16.04
N ASP A 35 -23.76 -3.86 -16.39
CA ASP A 35 -24.55 -2.75 -16.91
C ASP A 35 -24.82 -1.68 -15.84
N ASP A 36 -25.15 -2.10 -14.61
CA ASP A 36 -25.28 -1.16 -13.50
C ASP A 36 -23.95 -0.43 -13.21
N GLU A 37 -22.83 -1.13 -13.27
CA GLU A 37 -21.52 -0.51 -13.03
C GLU A 37 -21.22 0.57 -14.08
N PHE A 38 -21.56 0.32 -15.35
CA PHE A 38 -21.44 1.31 -16.40
C PHE A 38 -22.26 2.58 -16.09
N LEU A 39 -23.54 2.41 -15.78
CA LEU A 39 -24.43 3.52 -15.46
C LEU A 39 -24.03 4.28 -14.18
N ILE A 40 -23.54 3.56 -13.16
CA ILE A 40 -23.01 4.18 -11.93
C ILE A 40 -21.78 5.05 -12.25
N ASN A 41 -20.90 4.57 -13.13
CA ASN A 41 -19.71 5.33 -13.53
C ASN A 41 -20.06 6.51 -14.44
N GLU A 42 -21.09 6.41 -15.28
CA GLU A 42 -21.61 7.51 -16.11
C GLU A 42 -22.12 8.65 -15.22
N VAL A 43 -22.99 8.37 -14.24
CA VAL A 43 -23.46 9.37 -13.26
C VAL A 43 -22.29 9.99 -12.47
N ALA A 44 -21.29 9.22 -12.12
CA ALA A 44 -20.11 9.74 -11.42
C ALA A 44 -19.29 10.68 -12.31
N LEU A 45 -19.18 10.39 -13.61
CA LEU A 45 -18.47 11.23 -14.57
C LEU A 45 -19.23 12.54 -14.82
N GLU A 46 -20.56 12.48 -15.01
CA GLU A 46 -21.40 13.66 -15.14
C GLU A 46 -21.27 14.58 -13.90
N ALA A 47 -21.40 14.01 -12.70
CA ALA A 47 -21.24 14.78 -11.46
C ALA A 47 -19.85 15.42 -11.30
N TYR A 48 -18.80 14.79 -11.85
CA TYR A 48 -17.47 15.37 -11.89
C TYR A 48 -17.42 16.57 -12.83
N GLN A 49 -18.00 16.44 -14.04
CA GLN A 49 -18.02 17.51 -15.04
C GLN A 49 -18.83 18.71 -14.55
N ASP A 50 -20.00 18.46 -13.97
CA ASP A 50 -20.83 19.51 -13.37
C ASP A 50 -20.08 20.27 -12.27
N ALA A 51 -19.35 19.55 -11.41
CA ALA A 51 -18.53 20.15 -10.36
C ALA A 51 -17.39 21.01 -10.94
N VAL A 52 -16.78 20.59 -12.06
CA VAL A 52 -15.75 21.40 -12.76
C VAL A 52 -16.37 22.67 -13.35
N ASP A 53 -17.55 22.57 -13.97
CA ASP A 53 -18.28 23.72 -14.54
C ASP A 53 -18.71 24.71 -13.45
N ASP A 54 -19.08 24.22 -12.28
CA ASP A 54 -19.39 25.00 -11.07
C ASP A 54 -18.12 25.58 -10.39
N LYS A 55 -16.93 25.35 -10.98
CA LYS A 55 -15.64 25.83 -10.44
C LYS A 55 -15.31 25.29 -9.06
N VAL A 56 -15.76 24.10 -8.73
CA VAL A 56 -15.31 23.36 -7.57
C VAL A 56 -13.83 22.99 -7.80
N LYS A 57 -13.03 23.05 -6.74
CA LYS A 57 -11.60 22.69 -6.83
C LYS A 57 -11.41 21.20 -7.02
N THR A 58 -10.42 20.83 -7.85
CA THR A 58 -9.93 19.44 -7.88
C THR A 58 -9.19 19.10 -6.58
N GLN A 59 -8.91 17.81 -6.36
CA GLN A 59 -8.15 17.37 -5.19
C GLN A 59 -6.75 17.99 -5.14
N GLU A 60 -6.10 18.17 -6.30
CA GLU A 60 -4.78 18.79 -6.39
C GLU A 60 -4.85 20.29 -6.04
N GLU A 61 -5.78 21.04 -6.64
CA GLU A 61 -6.02 22.45 -6.35
C GLU A 61 -6.44 22.69 -4.88
N MET A 62 -7.21 21.76 -4.31
CA MET A 62 -7.58 21.80 -2.89
C MET A 62 -6.35 21.63 -2.00
N LEU A 63 -5.44 20.73 -2.37
CA LEU A 63 -4.20 20.51 -1.64
C LEU A 63 -3.28 21.75 -1.71
N GLU A 64 -3.18 22.38 -2.88
CA GLU A 64 -2.45 23.65 -3.05
C GLU A 64 -3.06 24.75 -2.19
N TRP A 65 -4.39 24.91 -2.22
CA TRP A 65 -5.09 25.84 -1.37
C TRP A 65 -4.87 25.58 0.13
N MET A 66 -4.85 24.31 0.53
CA MET A 66 -4.53 23.92 1.91
C MET A 66 -3.11 24.32 2.30
N LYS A 67 -2.16 24.20 1.37
CA LYS A 67 -0.76 24.66 1.59
C LYS A 67 -0.69 26.18 1.73
N GLU A 68 -1.35 26.93 0.86
CA GLU A 68 -1.41 28.40 0.92
C GLU A 68 -2.03 28.91 2.23
N LYS A 69 -3.06 28.21 2.74
CA LYS A 69 -3.74 28.55 4.01
C LYS A 69 -3.07 27.98 5.25
N GLY A 70 -1.97 27.26 5.11
CA GLY A 70 -1.23 26.66 6.23
C GLY A 70 -1.94 25.46 6.90
N PHE A 71 -2.96 24.88 6.26
CA PHE A 71 -3.60 23.65 6.73
C PHE A 71 -2.77 22.41 6.43
N TRP A 72 -1.91 22.46 5.41
CA TRP A 72 -1.04 21.38 4.98
C TRP A 72 0.36 21.95 4.65
N SER A 73 1.41 21.14 4.80
CA SER A 73 2.78 21.54 4.45
C SER A 73 3.55 20.38 3.81
N ASP A 74 4.65 20.71 3.14
CA ASP A 74 5.55 19.67 2.60
C ASP A 74 6.21 18.87 3.73
N GLU A 75 6.40 19.46 4.92
CA GLU A 75 6.85 18.74 6.11
C GLU A 75 5.84 17.67 6.56
N ASP A 76 4.52 17.91 6.40
CA ASP A 76 3.51 16.92 6.70
C ASP A 76 3.58 15.73 5.72
N GLU A 77 3.91 16.00 4.43
CA GLU A 77 4.14 14.95 3.43
C GLU A 77 5.39 14.11 3.75
N GLU A 78 6.48 14.79 4.12
CA GLU A 78 7.71 14.11 4.57
C GLU A 78 7.47 13.27 5.84
N LYS A 79 6.64 13.75 6.76
CA LYS A 79 6.23 12.97 7.95
C LYS A 79 5.47 11.69 7.58
N ILE A 80 4.53 11.76 6.62
CA ILE A 80 3.82 10.56 6.13
C ILE A 80 4.81 9.54 5.59
N GLU A 81 5.73 9.97 4.73
CA GLU A 81 6.75 9.08 4.15
C GLU A 81 7.69 8.51 5.23
N GLY A 82 8.08 9.31 6.20
CA GLY A 82 8.88 8.88 7.34
C GLY A 82 8.16 7.81 8.17
N ILE A 83 6.91 8.06 8.56
CA ILE A 83 6.10 7.12 9.34
C ILE A 83 5.86 5.81 8.58
N LYS A 84 5.59 5.86 7.26
CA LYS A 84 5.45 4.64 6.45
C LYS A 84 6.72 3.80 6.45
N LYS A 85 7.89 4.44 6.30
CA LYS A 85 9.19 3.75 6.36
C LYS A 85 9.47 3.16 7.76
N ASP A 86 9.09 3.86 8.81
CA ASP A 86 9.21 3.38 10.19
C ASP A 86 8.29 2.18 10.45
N ILE A 87 7.03 2.21 9.96
CA ILE A 87 6.10 1.08 10.03
C ILE A 87 6.68 -0.15 9.33
N GLU A 88 7.22 0.01 8.12
CA GLU A 88 7.87 -1.10 7.40
C GLU A 88 9.07 -1.64 8.17
N ARG A 89 9.90 -0.76 8.74
CA ARG A 89 11.04 -1.15 9.57
C ARG A 89 10.59 -1.93 10.80
N LEU A 90 9.59 -1.44 11.52
CA LEU A 90 9.06 -2.11 12.71
C LEU A 90 8.48 -3.49 12.41
N LYS A 91 7.77 -3.66 11.28
CA LYS A 91 7.29 -4.98 10.84
C LYS A 91 8.44 -5.95 10.56
N VAL A 92 9.51 -5.49 9.91
CA VAL A 92 10.72 -6.29 9.71
C VAL A 92 11.40 -6.63 11.04
N GLU A 93 11.47 -5.69 11.98
CA GLU A 93 12.03 -5.93 13.31
C GLU A 93 11.20 -6.96 14.11
N ILE A 94 9.87 -6.97 13.98
CA ILE A 94 8.99 -8.00 14.57
C ILE A 94 9.38 -9.38 14.04
N PHE A 95 9.51 -9.52 12.73
CA PHE A 95 9.90 -10.79 12.11
C PHE A 95 11.31 -11.24 12.54
N ASN A 96 12.27 -10.34 12.56
CA ASN A 96 13.65 -10.64 12.95
C ASN A 96 13.77 -11.07 14.42
N ASN A 97 12.95 -10.50 15.31
CA ASN A 97 12.92 -10.80 16.74
C ASN A 97 11.86 -11.84 17.11
N ARG A 98 11.32 -12.62 16.16
CA ARG A 98 10.19 -13.54 16.36
C ARG A 98 10.35 -14.54 17.51
N PHE A 99 11.57 -14.87 17.87
CA PHE A 99 11.87 -15.76 19.01
C PHE A 99 11.90 -15.03 20.35
N ASN A 100 11.85 -13.70 20.39
CA ASN A 100 11.84 -12.90 21.61
C ASN A 100 10.49 -12.22 21.79
N LEU A 101 9.54 -12.93 22.40
CA LEU A 101 8.16 -12.46 22.58
C LEU A 101 8.06 -11.13 23.37
N SER A 102 8.95 -10.90 24.33
CA SER A 102 8.98 -9.64 25.09
C SER A 102 9.35 -8.45 24.20
N MET A 103 10.36 -8.64 23.34
CA MET A 103 10.78 -7.61 22.37
C MET A 103 9.69 -7.37 21.34
N VAL A 104 9.12 -8.43 20.77
CA VAL A 104 8.02 -8.36 19.80
C VAL A 104 6.84 -7.56 20.36
N SER A 105 6.46 -7.81 21.63
CA SER A 105 5.35 -7.08 22.26
C SER A 105 5.63 -5.58 22.37
N LYS A 106 6.86 -5.18 22.69
CA LYS A 106 7.26 -3.77 22.75
C LYS A 106 7.24 -3.12 21.37
N ILE A 107 7.78 -3.80 20.34
CA ILE A 107 7.80 -3.28 18.97
C ILE A 107 6.37 -3.10 18.45
N ARG A 108 5.45 -4.01 18.79
CA ARG A 108 4.03 -3.87 18.42
C ARG A 108 3.38 -2.63 18.99
N LEU A 109 3.72 -2.20 20.20
CA LEU A 109 3.19 -0.95 20.77
C LEU A 109 3.61 0.25 19.90
N TYR A 110 4.88 0.31 19.50
CA TYR A 110 5.37 1.36 18.61
C TYR A 110 4.73 1.28 17.22
N LEU A 111 4.53 0.08 16.68
CA LEU A 111 3.85 -0.14 15.40
C LEU A 111 2.43 0.43 15.44
N ARG A 112 1.63 0.08 16.45
CA ARG A 112 0.25 0.58 16.59
C ARG A 112 0.18 2.09 16.77
N GLU A 113 1.14 2.68 17.48
CA GLU A 113 1.22 4.14 17.60
C GLU A 113 1.58 4.79 16.27
N GLY A 114 2.53 4.23 15.50
CA GLY A 114 2.85 4.68 14.15
C GLY A 114 1.66 4.61 13.21
N GLU A 115 0.91 3.50 13.20
CA GLU A 115 -0.31 3.34 12.41
C GLU A 115 -1.39 4.39 12.77
N LYS A 116 -1.56 4.65 14.06
CA LYS A 116 -2.49 5.69 14.54
C LYS A 116 -2.08 7.10 14.12
N GLN A 117 -0.78 7.41 14.19
CA GLN A 117 -0.26 8.69 13.74
C GLN A 117 -0.42 8.85 12.22
N LEU A 118 -0.14 7.81 11.43
CA LEU A 118 -0.36 7.80 9.99
C LEU A 118 -1.83 8.09 9.65
N LEU A 119 -2.76 7.40 10.32
CA LEU A 119 -4.20 7.62 10.13
C LEU A 119 -4.59 9.07 10.45
N LYS A 120 -4.08 9.63 11.55
CA LYS A 120 -4.37 11.01 11.96
C LYS A 120 -3.89 12.03 10.92
N ILE A 121 -2.67 11.87 10.40
CA ILE A 121 -2.11 12.78 9.39
C ILE A 121 -2.83 12.61 8.05
N THR A 122 -3.15 11.37 7.65
CA THR A 122 -3.92 11.09 6.42
C THR A 122 -5.32 11.69 6.49
N ASN A 123 -6.00 11.61 7.64
CA ASN A 123 -7.30 12.26 7.85
C ASN A 123 -7.19 13.79 7.77
N LYS A 124 -6.09 14.39 8.26
CA LYS A 124 -5.82 15.82 8.10
C LYS A 124 -5.68 16.20 6.62
N LYS A 125 -4.95 15.40 5.84
CA LYS A 125 -4.78 15.59 4.39
C LYS A 125 -6.12 15.56 3.65
N ASN A 126 -6.98 14.62 4.00
CA ASN A 126 -8.25 14.37 3.33
C ASN A 126 -9.43 15.15 3.92
N LYS A 127 -9.18 16.11 4.82
CA LYS A 127 -10.23 16.83 5.56
C LYS A 127 -11.28 17.48 4.65
N PHE A 128 -10.85 18.01 3.51
CA PHE A 128 -11.71 18.73 2.55
C PHE A 128 -12.00 17.93 1.28
N TYR A 129 -11.67 16.64 1.25
CA TYR A 129 -11.86 15.78 0.08
C TYR A 129 -13.30 15.80 -0.46
N GLN A 130 -14.29 15.78 0.43
CA GLN A 130 -15.71 15.79 0.01
C GLN A 130 -16.13 17.08 -0.71
N ASN A 131 -15.34 18.15 -0.59
CA ASN A 131 -15.59 19.44 -1.23
C ASN A 131 -14.76 19.60 -2.52
N THR A 132 -14.26 18.52 -3.09
CA THR A 132 -13.52 18.50 -4.36
C THR A 132 -14.37 17.87 -5.46
N CYS A 133 -14.00 18.09 -6.72
CA CYS A 133 -14.67 17.45 -7.86
C CYS A 133 -14.70 15.93 -7.71
N GLU A 134 -13.57 15.33 -7.26
CA GLU A 134 -13.47 13.88 -7.01
C GLU A 134 -14.37 13.44 -5.86
N GLY A 135 -14.49 14.26 -4.82
CA GLY A 135 -15.36 14.00 -3.68
C GLY A 135 -16.84 14.03 -4.05
N VAL A 136 -17.25 15.01 -4.87
CA VAL A 136 -18.63 15.11 -5.42
C VAL A 136 -18.92 13.90 -6.30
N SER A 137 -18.05 13.58 -7.23
CA SER A 137 -18.16 12.40 -8.11
C SER A 137 -18.29 11.10 -7.30
N THR A 138 -17.43 10.91 -6.29
CA THR A 138 -17.48 9.76 -5.40
C THR A 138 -18.81 9.66 -4.65
N SER A 139 -19.33 10.79 -4.18
CA SER A 139 -20.62 10.85 -3.47
C SER A 139 -21.78 10.47 -4.40
N ALA A 140 -21.78 10.98 -5.63
CA ALA A 140 -22.77 10.63 -6.65
C ALA A 140 -22.71 9.14 -7.00
N LYS A 141 -21.46 8.61 -7.21
CA LYS A 141 -21.23 7.19 -7.43
C LYS A 141 -21.80 6.31 -6.33
N VAL A 142 -21.54 6.63 -5.07
CA VAL A 142 -22.05 5.87 -3.91
C VAL A 142 -23.56 5.95 -3.82
N SER A 143 -24.15 7.12 -4.06
CA SER A 143 -25.60 7.31 -4.06
C SER A 143 -26.27 6.44 -5.11
N GLU A 144 -25.76 6.47 -6.35
CA GLU A 144 -26.31 5.70 -7.46
C GLU A 144 -26.11 4.19 -7.26
N TYR A 145 -24.94 3.78 -6.72
CA TYR A 145 -24.69 2.39 -6.31
C TYR A 145 -25.76 1.91 -5.31
N MET A 146 -26.05 2.70 -4.28
CA MET A 146 -27.07 2.32 -3.30
C MET A 146 -28.44 2.18 -3.95
N LYS A 147 -28.84 3.11 -4.82
CA LYS A 147 -30.13 3.08 -5.53
C LYS A 147 -30.33 1.84 -6.38
N ARG A 148 -29.27 1.38 -7.09
CA ARG A 148 -29.35 0.22 -8.00
C ARG A 148 -29.14 -1.11 -7.31
N CYS A 149 -28.44 -1.13 -6.19
CA CYS A 149 -27.98 -2.35 -5.55
C CYS A 149 -28.65 -2.67 -4.23
N THR A 150 -29.60 -1.85 -3.76
CA THR A 150 -30.34 -2.09 -2.52
C THR A 150 -31.72 -2.67 -2.80
N PHE A 151 -32.03 -3.77 -2.13
CA PHE A 151 -33.27 -4.53 -2.32
C PHE A 151 -33.99 -4.69 -0.99
N LYS A 152 -35.34 -4.66 -1.05
CA LYS A 152 -36.26 -5.03 0.02
C LYS A 152 -37.12 -6.18 -0.49
N ASP A 153 -37.08 -7.32 0.17
CA ASP A 153 -37.85 -8.51 -0.18
C ASP A 153 -37.70 -8.98 -1.66
N GLY A 154 -36.55 -8.67 -2.27
CA GLY A 154 -36.19 -9.05 -3.65
C GLY A 154 -36.52 -7.98 -4.70
N GLU A 155 -37.20 -6.90 -4.35
CA GLU A 155 -37.49 -5.76 -5.22
C GLU A 155 -36.54 -4.58 -4.90
N LEU A 156 -36.29 -3.72 -5.88
CA LEU A 156 -35.50 -2.51 -5.69
C LEU A 156 -36.15 -1.63 -4.62
N TYR A 157 -35.32 -1.15 -3.70
CA TYR A 157 -35.76 -0.28 -2.63
C TYR A 157 -35.94 1.17 -3.11
N ASP A 158 -37.05 1.79 -2.77
CA ASP A 158 -37.44 3.14 -3.23
C ASP A 158 -36.92 4.30 -2.37
N PHE A 159 -36.17 4.00 -1.29
CA PHE A 159 -35.59 4.98 -0.35
C PHE A 159 -36.61 5.92 0.34
N SER A 160 -37.85 5.51 0.41
CA SER A 160 -38.93 6.28 1.05
C SER A 160 -38.77 6.37 2.57
N GLU A 161 -38.27 5.32 3.23
CA GLU A 161 -38.11 5.26 4.68
C GLU A 161 -36.69 5.65 5.14
N VAL A 162 -35.64 5.29 4.37
CA VAL A 162 -34.22 5.46 4.76
C VAL A 162 -33.45 5.97 3.57
N SER A 163 -32.65 7.03 3.75
CA SER A 163 -31.85 7.63 2.69
C SER A 163 -30.66 6.75 2.27
N ALA A 164 -30.24 6.89 1.01
CA ALA A 164 -29.07 6.21 0.46
C ALA A 164 -27.79 6.47 1.27
N GLU A 165 -27.64 7.67 1.83
CA GLU A 165 -26.51 8.05 2.66
C GLU A 165 -26.42 7.22 3.96
N VAL A 166 -27.55 7.00 4.64
CA VAL A 166 -27.61 6.18 5.86
C VAL A 166 -27.30 4.73 5.52
N ILE A 167 -27.89 4.22 4.44
CA ILE A 167 -27.67 2.84 3.99
C ILE A 167 -26.20 2.64 3.59
N SER A 168 -25.59 3.60 2.89
CA SER A 168 -24.18 3.50 2.50
C SER A 168 -23.24 3.45 3.72
N LYS A 169 -23.46 4.28 4.75
CA LYS A 169 -22.67 4.23 5.99
C LYS A 169 -22.76 2.87 6.67
N LEU A 170 -23.97 2.31 6.76
CA LEU A 170 -24.19 0.98 7.33
C LEU A 170 -23.55 -0.11 6.47
N TYR A 171 -23.68 -0.03 5.15
CA TYR A 171 -23.08 -0.96 4.20
C TYR A 171 -21.56 -1.05 4.37
N TYR A 172 -20.87 0.10 4.37
CA TYR A 172 -19.41 0.14 4.56
C TYR A 172 -19.00 -0.32 5.96
N SER A 173 -19.83 -0.12 6.98
CA SER A 173 -19.53 -0.62 8.33
C SER A 173 -19.60 -2.15 8.45
N LEU A 174 -20.26 -2.83 7.50
CA LEU A 174 -20.33 -4.29 7.44
C LEU A 174 -19.12 -4.95 6.79
N PHE A 175 -18.22 -4.18 6.15
CA PHE A 175 -17.04 -4.72 5.52
C PHE A 175 -16.12 -5.37 6.56
N LEU A 176 -15.59 -6.51 6.21
CA LEU A 176 -14.63 -7.21 7.05
C LEU A 176 -13.31 -6.44 7.05
N ASN A 177 -12.73 -6.31 8.23
CA ASN A 177 -11.38 -5.77 8.33
C ASN A 177 -10.35 -6.79 7.79
N ASP A 178 -9.19 -6.30 7.43
CA ASP A 178 -8.11 -7.09 6.86
C ASP A 178 -7.71 -8.28 7.75
N LYS A 179 -7.61 -8.08 9.06
CA LYS A 179 -7.29 -9.14 10.02
C LYS A 179 -8.29 -10.29 9.98
N THR A 180 -9.58 -9.98 9.89
CA THR A 180 -10.65 -10.99 9.78
C THR A 180 -10.56 -11.74 8.46
N CYS A 181 -10.32 -11.03 7.35
CA CYS A 181 -10.14 -11.68 6.03
C CYS A 181 -8.93 -12.62 6.02
N ARG A 182 -7.81 -12.22 6.61
CA ARG A 182 -6.61 -13.05 6.76
C ARG A 182 -6.91 -14.32 7.57
N GLU A 183 -7.56 -14.17 8.73
CA GLU A 183 -7.91 -15.31 9.58
C GLU A 183 -8.84 -16.29 8.86
N LEU A 184 -9.83 -15.80 8.11
CA LEU A 184 -10.74 -16.61 7.31
C LEU A 184 -9.98 -17.34 6.18
N ALA A 185 -9.11 -16.65 5.46
CA ALA A 185 -8.40 -17.19 4.30
C ALA A 185 -7.49 -18.38 4.69
N ARG A 186 -6.90 -18.38 5.88
CA ARG A 186 -6.04 -19.46 6.38
C ARG A 186 -6.75 -20.53 7.22
N SER A 187 -8.07 -20.38 7.44
CA SER A 187 -8.82 -21.25 8.35
C SER A 187 -9.89 -22.07 7.62
N GLU A 188 -10.27 -23.20 8.25
CA GLU A 188 -11.45 -23.96 7.80
C GLU A 188 -12.77 -23.21 8.18
N PRO A 189 -13.81 -23.34 7.34
CA PRO A 189 -13.96 -24.21 6.17
C PRO A 189 -13.51 -23.56 4.85
N TRP A 190 -13.01 -22.31 4.84
CA TRP A 190 -12.63 -21.63 3.60
C TRP A 190 -11.45 -22.29 2.90
N LYS A 191 -10.42 -22.69 3.66
CA LYS A 191 -9.19 -23.29 3.11
C LYS A 191 -9.52 -24.50 2.23
N SER A 192 -10.33 -25.43 2.72
CA SER A 192 -10.78 -26.59 1.92
C SER A 192 -11.61 -26.18 0.71
N THR A 193 -12.50 -25.19 0.86
CA THR A 193 -13.31 -24.68 -0.25
C THR A 193 -12.42 -24.06 -1.34
N TRP A 194 -11.39 -23.31 -0.94
CA TRP A 194 -10.43 -22.71 -1.85
C TRP A 194 -9.63 -23.73 -2.63
N ILE A 195 -8.98 -24.68 -1.95
CA ILE A 195 -8.16 -25.74 -2.57
C ILE A 195 -8.97 -26.56 -3.59
N LEU A 196 -10.21 -26.91 -3.27
CA LEU A 196 -11.07 -27.68 -4.17
C LEU A 196 -11.54 -26.92 -5.43
N ASN A 197 -11.48 -25.60 -5.43
CA ASN A 197 -12.01 -24.76 -6.49
C ASN A 197 -10.99 -23.75 -7.04
N GLU A 198 -9.71 -23.90 -6.75
CA GLU A 198 -8.64 -22.97 -7.14
C GLU A 198 -8.62 -22.69 -8.65
N SER A 199 -8.86 -23.71 -9.46
CA SER A 199 -8.93 -23.58 -10.92
C SER A 199 -10.17 -22.85 -11.44
N ASN A 200 -11.21 -22.65 -10.60
CA ASN A 200 -12.44 -22.00 -11.01
C ASN A 200 -13.11 -21.22 -9.86
N THR A 201 -12.60 -20.02 -9.60
CA THR A 201 -13.09 -19.11 -8.56
C THR A 201 -14.55 -18.71 -8.73
N PHE A 202 -15.10 -18.72 -9.97
CA PHE A 202 -16.52 -18.43 -10.21
C PHE A 202 -17.45 -19.50 -9.61
N LYS A 203 -16.99 -20.73 -9.43
CA LYS A 203 -17.79 -21.77 -8.76
C LYS A 203 -17.94 -21.52 -7.26
N ILE A 204 -17.02 -20.80 -6.65
CA ILE A 204 -17.06 -20.49 -5.22
C ILE A 204 -18.17 -19.48 -4.92
N PHE A 205 -18.27 -18.45 -5.76
CA PHE A 205 -19.24 -17.39 -5.63
C PHE A 205 -20.35 -17.59 -6.68
N GLY A 206 -21.53 -17.94 -6.30
CA GLY A 206 -22.62 -18.31 -7.19
C GLY A 206 -23.08 -17.24 -8.22
N ASN A 207 -22.42 -16.09 -8.31
CA ASN A 207 -22.80 -14.96 -9.18
C ASN A 207 -21.88 -14.86 -10.40
N LYS A 208 -22.41 -15.16 -11.60
CA LYS A 208 -21.68 -15.04 -12.86
C LYS A 208 -21.76 -13.62 -13.46
N ASP A 209 -22.84 -12.88 -13.16
CA ASP A 209 -23.19 -11.65 -13.87
C ASP A 209 -23.02 -10.38 -13.01
N ARG A 210 -22.39 -10.52 -11.84
CA ARG A 210 -22.18 -9.45 -10.89
C ARG A 210 -20.72 -9.31 -10.50
N GLU A 211 -20.30 -8.08 -10.25
CA GLU A 211 -19.00 -7.80 -9.67
C GLU A 211 -18.78 -8.52 -8.34
N LEU A 212 -17.50 -8.84 -8.05
CA LEU A 212 -17.14 -9.39 -6.76
C LEU A 212 -17.28 -8.32 -5.67
N SER A 213 -17.88 -8.69 -4.55
CA SER A 213 -17.97 -7.82 -3.39
C SER A 213 -16.58 -7.52 -2.79
N HIS A 214 -16.50 -6.47 -1.97
CA HIS A 214 -15.28 -6.10 -1.26
C HIS A 214 -14.68 -7.29 -0.48
N ASP A 215 -15.50 -7.99 0.30
CA ASP A 215 -15.05 -9.12 1.10
C ASP A 215 -14.66 -10.32 0.23
N GLN A 216 -15.32 -10.54 -0.92
CA GLN A 216 -14.94 -11.55 -1.90
C GLN A 216 -13.57 -11.25 -2.53
N LYS A 217 -13.34 -9.99 -2.95
CA LYS A 217 -12.05 -9.57 -3.49
C LYS A 217 -10.93 -9.75 -2.46
N ASN A 218 -11.16 -9.35 -1.22
CA ASN A 218 -10.16 -9.45 -0.15
C ASN A 218 -9.82 -10.89 0.21
N ILE A 219 -10.82 -11.76 0.37
CA ILE A 219 -10.52 -13.16 0.72
C ILE A 219 -9.78 -13.89 -0.41
N LEU A 220 -10.08 -13.58 -1.67
CA LEU A 220 -9.34 -14.12 -2.82
C LEU A 220 -7.88 -13.66 -2.83
N VAL A 221 -7.64 -12.36 -2.59
CA VAL A 221 -6.29 -11.82 -2.52
C VAL A 221 -5.50 -12.53 -1.43
N TRP A 222 -6.06 -12.66 -0.23
CA TRP A 222 -5.38 -13.33 0.88
C TRP A 222 -5.19 -14.83 0.64
N SER A 223 -6.15 -15.52 0.03
CA SER A 223 -5.99 -16.93 -0.31
C SER A 223 -4.79 -17.15 -1.25
N ARG A 224 -4.71 -16.37 -2.34
CA ARG A 224 -3.56 -16.41 -3.26
C ARG A 224 -2.24 -16.02 -2.59
N MET A 225 -2.29 -15.05 -1.67
CA MET A 225 -1.10 -14.65 -0.93
C MET A 225 -0.58 -15.80 -0.05
N TYR A 226 -1.48 -16.53 0.63
CA TYR A 226 -1.10 -17.69 1.44
C TYR A 226 -0.59 -18.85 0.59
N ASP A 227 -1.17 -19.10 -0.59
CA ASP A 227 -0.65 -20.09 -1.53
C ASP A 227 0.77 -19.73 -1.96
N ASN A 228 1.01 -18.49 -2.38
CA ASN A 228 2.34 -17.99 -2.74
C ASN A 228 3.35 -18.09 -1.59
N VAL A 229 2.92 -17.91 -0.34
CA VAL A 229 3.79 -18.09 0.83
C VAL A 229 4.17 -19.55 0.99
N GLN A 230 3.20 -20.47 0.88
CA GLN A 230 3.42 -21.92 1.05
C GLN A 230 4.27 -22.50 -0.08
N GLU A 231 4.14 -21.99 -1.29
CA GLU A 231 4.95 -22.42 -2.47
C GLU A 231 6.35 -21.80 -2.50
N SER A 232 6.61 -20.78 -1.66
CA SER A 232 7.91 -20.12 -1.65
C SER A 232 9.01 -21.05 -1.14
N MET A 233 10.18 -21.06 -1.79
CA MET A 233 11.37 -21.78 -1.33
C MET A 233 11.82 -21.32 0.07
N ASP A 234 11.58 -20.05 0.42
CA ASP A 234 11.89 -19.46 1.72
C ASP A 234 10.65 -19.42 2.63
N CYS A 235 9.70 -20.37 2.49
CA CYS A 235 8.47 -20.41 3.26
C CYS A 235 8.75 -20.31 4.78
N PRO A 236 8.15 -19.33 5.49
CA PRO A 236 8.35 -19.17 6.92
C PRO A 236 7.60 -20.26 7.71
N SER A 237 7.92 -20.39 9.01
CA SER A 237 7.22 -21.33 9.89
C SER A 237 5.73 -20.96 10.05
N GLU A 238 4.90 -21.96 10.41
CA GLU A 238 3.47 -21.74 10.65
C GLU A 238 3.17 -20.66 11.69
N ASP A 239 4.00 -20.52 12.72
CA ASP A 239 3.84 -19.45 13.71
C ASP A 239 3.93 -18.07 13.08
N VAL A 240 4.81 -17.88 12.09
CA VAL A 240 4.93 -16.63 11.33
C VAL A 240 3.74 -16.44 10.41
N ILE A 241 3.28 -17.49 9.72
CA ILE A 241 2.10 -17.43 8.83
C ILE A 241 0.84 -17.07 9.62
N ASN A 242 0.73 -17.54 10.85
CA ASN A 242 -0.41 -17.28 11.72
C ASN A 242 -0.38 -15.92 12.43
N ASP A 243 0.73 -15.21 12.35
CA ASP A 243 0.90 -13.87 12.93
C ASP A 243 1.00 -12.81 11.84
N ASP A 244 -0.02 -11.96 11.74
CA ASP A 244 -0.15 -10.99 10.66
C ASP A 244 1.02 -9.99 10.60
N ASP A 245 1.52 -9.51 11.75
CA ASP A 245 2.63 -8.56 11.80
C ASP A 245 3.97 -9.22 11.41
N MET A 246 4.18 -10.48 11.81
CA MET A 246 5.36 -11.25 11.43
C MET A 246 5.35 -11.59 9.95
N LEU A 247 4.21 -11.99 9.42
CA LEU A 247 4.04 -12.30 8.01
C LEU A 247 4.27 -11.06 7.13
N ASP A 248 3.75 -9.91 7.54
CA ASP A 248 4.00 -8.64 6.85
C ASP A 248 5.50 -8.29 6.83
N GLY A 249 6.21 -8.49 7.93
CA GLY A 249 7.65 -8.32 8.01
C GLY A 249 8.41 -9.23 7.04
N TRP A 250 7.99 -10.48 6.92
CA TRP A 250 8.53 -11.43 5.95
C TRP A 250 8.28 -10.97 4.49
N PHE A 251 7.04 -10.52 4.16
CA PHE A 251 6.73 -9.99 2.84
C PHE A 251 7.62 -8.79 2.45
N ILE A 252 7.85 -7.87 3.39
CA ILE A 252 8.72 -6.72 3.17
C ILE A 252 10.15 -7.18 2.88
N LEU A 253 10.67 -8.16 3.61
CA LEU A 253 12.00 -8.73 3.36
C LEU A 253 12.10 -9.41 1.99
N GLN A 254 11.11 -10.22 1.62
CA GLN A 254 11.06 -10.87 0.31
C GLN A 254 10.99 -9.84 -0.84
N ARG A 255 10.21 -8.77 -0.67
CA ARG A 255 10.18 -7.67 -1.65
C ARG A 255 11.56 -7.02 -1.81
N LYS A 256 12.22 -6.68 -0.70
CA LYS A 256 13.56 -6.08 -0.71
C LYS A 256 14.61 -7.01 -1.35
N LYS A 257 14.54 -8.31 -1.05
CA LYS A 257 15.42 -9.33 -1.66
C LYS A 257 15.25 -9.36 -3.19
N ARG A 258 14.01 -9.41 -3.68
CA ARG A 258 13.72 -9.39 -5.13
C ARG A 258 14.15 -8.08 -5.81
N GLU A 259 14.01 -6.94 -5.12
CA GLU A 259 14.49 -5.66 -5.63
C GLU A 259 16.03 -5.63 -5.72
N GLN A 260 16.71 -6.20 -4.73
CA GLN A 260 18.18 -6.34 -4.76
C GLN A 260 18.62 -7.26 -5.90
N GLU A 261 18.03 -8.44 -6.04
CA GLU A 261 18.31 -9.38 -7.13
C GLU A 261 18.07 -8.75 -8.52
N LYS A 262 17.00 -7.96 -8.68
CA LYS A 262 16.76 -7.21 -9.92
C LYS A 262 17.86 -6.19 -10.18
N ASN A 263 18.27 -5.44 -9.16
CA ASN A 263 19.32 -4.45 -9.27
C ASN A 263 20.68 -5.10 -9.60
N GLU A 264 21.00 -6.24 -8.99
CA GLU A 264 22.20 -7.02 -9.29
C GLU A 264 22.17 -7.53 -10.74
N ASN A 265 21.05 -8.13 -11.18
CA ASN A 265 20.87 -8.58 -12.55
C ASN A 265 20.93 -7.43 -13.59
N GLU A 266 20.48 -6.22 -13.23
CA GLU A 266 20.64 -5.03 -14.08
C GLU A 266 22.10 -4.57 -14.15
N LEU A 267 22.83 -4.64 -13.04
CA LEU A 267 24.27 -4.33 -13.00
C LEU A 267 25.09 -5.32 -13.82
N ASP A 268 24.78 -6.61 -13.77
CA ASP A 268 25.47 -7.67 -14.53
C ASP A 268 25.28 -7.53 -16.06
N LYS A 269 24.19 -6.90 -16.47
CA LYS A 269 23.94 -6.58 -17.90
C LYS A 269 24.74 -5.38 -18.41
N LEU A 270 25.38 -4.62 -17.51
CA LEU A 270 26.22 -3.49 -17.91
C LEU A 270 27.53 -3.98 -18.49
N PRO A 271 28.14 -3.26 -19.48
CA PRO A 271 29.41 -3.61 -20.05
C PRO A 271 30.50 -3.79 -18.97
N PRO A 272 31.45 -4.77 -19.11
CA PRO A 272 32.46 -5.08 -18.09
C PRO A 272 33.28 -3.87 -17.62
N ASN A 273 33.46 -2.88 -18.51
CA ASN A 273 34.16 -1.62 -18.20
C ASN A 273 33.40 -0.73 -17.18
N ILE A 274 32.11 -1.00 -16.96
CA ILE A 274 31.26 -0.26 -16.01
C ILE A 274 30.97 -1.11 -14.78
N ALA A 275 30.74 -2.42 -14.95
CA ALA A 275 30.44 -3.35 -13.86
C ALA A 275 31.61 -3.49 -12.84
N ASN A 276 32.87 -3.37 -13.30
CA ASN A 276 34.05 -3.42 -12.43
C ASN A 276 34.42 -2.10 -11.76
N LYS A 277 33.67 -1.02 -11.94
CA LYS A 277 33.90 0.24 -11.25
C LYS A 277 33.18 0.24 -9.91
N GLN A 278 33.89 0.59 -8.85
CA GLN A 278 33.36 0.67 -7.48
C GLN A 278 32.22 1.69 -7.31
N GLU A 279 32.05 2.60 -8.25
CA GLU A 279 31.00 3.61 -8.30
C GLU A 279 30.46 3.76 -9.72
N VAL A 280 29.15 3.58 -9.89
CA VAL A 280 28.46 3.82 -11.17
C VAL A 280 27.79 5.18 -11.09
N PHE A 281 28.26 6.13 -11.91
CA PHE A 281 27.61 7.43 -12.10
C PHE A 281 26.77 7.38 -13.39
N LEU A 282 25.48 7.17 -13.26
CA LEU A 282 24.53 7.33 -14.35
C LEU A 282 23.84 8.70 -14.20
N MET A 283 23.58 9.37 -15.32
CA MET A 283 22.80 10.61 -15.29
C MET A 283 21.34 10.25 -15.02
N ALA A 284 20.87 10.60 -13.83
CA ALA A 284 19.48 10.43 -13.46
C ALA A 284 18.59 11.41 -14.23
N LYS A 285 17.45 10.93 -14.73
CA LYS A 285 16.45 11.76 -15.41
C LYS A 285 15.60 12.55 -14.41
N ASP A 286 15.34 11.97 -13.26
CA ASP A 286 14.58 12.57 -12.18
C ASP A 286 15.07 12.11 -10.79
N ARG A 287 14.43 12.63 -9.73
CA ARG A 287 14.79 12.32 -8.33
C ARG A 287 14.59 10.82 -8.01
N LYS A 288 13.56 10.18 -8.56
CA LYS A 288 13.27 8.75 -8.33
C LYS A 288 14.33 7.86 -8.99
N ASP A 289 14.75 8.24 -10.20
CA ASP A 289 15.82 7.54 -10.92
C ASP A 289 17.16 7.72 -10.19
N ALA A 290 17.43 8.90 -9.62
CA ALA A 290 18.60 9.14 -8.79
C ALA A 290 18.61 8.29 -7.52
N GLU A 291 17.47 8.11 -6.86
CA GLU A 291 17.33 7.24 -5.69
C GLU A 291 17.53 5.78 -6.07
N ARG A 292 17.01 5.32 -7.21
CA ARG A 292 17.24 3.98 -7.78
C ARG A 292 18.71 3.74 -8.05
N ILE A 293 19.38 4.64 -8.75
CA ILE A 293 20.83 4.54 -9.05
C ILE A 293 21.64 4.50 -7.75
N ASN A 294 21.29 5.30 -6.76
CA ASN A 294 21.93 5.27 -5.44
C ASN A 294 21.72 3.95 -4.69
N SER A 295 20.58 3.27 -4.89
CA SER A 295 20.32 1.97 -4.27
C SER A 295 21.16 0.85 -4.87
N MET A 296 21.54 0.98 -6.14
CA MET A 296 22.41 0.01 -6.86
C MET A 296 23.87 0.05 -6.39
N ASN A 297 24.30 1.15 -5.77
CA ASN A 297 25.67 1.29 -5.31
C ASN A 297 26.00 0.37 -4.14
N SER A 298 27.19 -0.23 -4.16
CA SER A 298 27.69 -1.08 -3.09
C SER A 298 27.74 -0.37 -1.74
N THR A 299 27.78 -1.12 -0.64
CA THR A 299 27.89 -0.58 0.73
C THR A 299 29.12 0.33 0.88
N HIS A 300 30.21 -0.03 0.21
CA HIS A 300 31.45 0.77 0.18
C HIS A 300 31.26 2.11 -0.54
N ALA A 301 30.58 2.11 -1.69
CA ALA A 301 30.24 3.33 -2.43
C ALA A 301 29.31 4.26 -1.62
N LYS A 302 28.38 3.68 -0.85
CA LYS A 302 27.52 4.45 0.07
C LYS A 302 28.29 5.11 1.20
N MET A 303 29.29 4.43 1.76
CA MET A 303 30.19 5.01 2.78
C MET A 303 31.02 6.16 2.22
N ILE A 304 31.61 6.00 1.04
CA ILE A 304 32.38 7.06 0.35
C ILE A 304 31.48 8.26 0.08
N LYS A 305 30.22 8.06 -0.32
CA LYS A 305 29.26 9.13 -0.51
C LYS A 305 28.96 9.90 0.79
N LEU A 306 28.76 9.17 1.89
CA LEU A 306 28.53 9.74 3.23
C LEU A 306 29.72 10.58 3.70
N GLU A 307 30.93 10.08 3.51
CA GLU A 307 32.17 10.83 3.84
C GLU A 307 32.28 12.10 3.00
N ARG A 308 31.95 12.05 1.71
CA ARG A 308 31.93 13.23 0.82
C ARG A 308 30.87 14.25 1.29
N GLU A 309 29.66 13.80 1.61
CA GLU A 309 28.60 14.68 2.12
C GLU A 309 28.98 15.33 3.45
N GLN A 310 29.62 14.59 4.36
CA GLN A 310 30.15 15.15 5.61
C GLN A 310 31.24 16.17 5.36
N THR A 311 32.16 15.91 4.42
CA THR A 311 33.22 16.82 4.04
C THR A 311 32.67 18.09 3.41
N ILE A 312 31.64 17.99 2.56
CA ILE A 312 30.96 19.16 1.96
C ILE A 312 30.24 19.97 3.03
N LYS A 313 29.53 19.33 3.96
CA LYS A 313 28.83 20.01 5.07
C LYS A 313 29.80 20.68 6.04
N SER A 314 30.97 20.11 6.28
CA SER A 314 31.99 20.69 7.18
C SER A 314 32.70 21.91 6.56
N LYS A 315 32.78 21.96 5.23
CA LYS A 315 33.44 23.04 4.47
C LYS A 315 32.42 24.07 3.94
N LYS A 316 31.61 24.66 4.78
CA LYS A 316 30.59 25.69 4.45
C LYS A 316 30.83 26.37 3.08
N GLY A 317 30.17 25.90 2.02
CA GLY A 317 30.09 26.58 0.73
C GLY A 317 31.07 26.13 -0.36
N ALA A 318 31.35 24.83 -0.51
CA ALA A 318 32.14 24.30 -1.62
C ALA A 318 31.39 24.45 -2.97
N SER A 319 32.07 25.07 -3.96
CA SER A 319 31.56 25.18 -5.33
C SER A 319 31.83 23.93 -6.13
N GLN A 320 31.15 23.73 -7.30
CA GLN A 320 31.43 22.59 -8.21
C GLN A 320 32.90 22.56 -8.69
N LEU A 321 33.58 23.70 -8.75
CA LEU A 321 34.97 23.80 -9.12
C LEU A 321 35.90 23.25 -8.01
N ASP A 322 35.59 23.52 -6.75
CA ASP A 322 36.35 22.97 -5.60
C ASP A 322 36.26 21.43 -5.55
N PHE A 323 35.16 20.87 -6.04
CA PHE A 323 34.96 19.42 -6.10
C PHE A 323 35.84 18.75 -7.14
N ARG A 324 36.09 19.44 -8.27
CA ARG A 324 36.98 18.98 -9.34
C ARG A 324 38.43 19.00 -8.91
N ASP A 325 38.83 20.06 -8.21
CA ASP A 325 40.21 20.23 -7.72
C ASP A 325 40.52 19.27 -6.56
N GLU A 326 39.61 18.99 -5.67
CA GLU A 326 39.80 17.97 -4.62
C GLU A 326 39.85 16.55 -5.18
N LYS A 327 39.05 16.25 -6.21
CA LYS A 327 39.12 14.95 -6.91
C LYS A 327 40.48 14.74 -7.60
N LEU A 328 41.04 15.78 -8.19
CA LEU A 328 42.39 15.76 -8.75
C LEU A 328 43.48 15.56 -7.68
N LYS A 329 43.38 16.27 -6.55
CA LYS A 329 44.29 16.13 -5.40
C LYS A 329 44.24 14.71 -4.79
N LEU A 330 43.06 14.12 -4.64
CA LEU A 330 42.85 12.75 -4.16
C LEU A 330 43.45 11.71 -5.16
N ALA A 331 43.25 11.93 -6.45
CA ALA A 331 43.83 11.06 -7.48
C ALA A 331 45.37 11.13 -7.49
N ASP A 332 45.94 12.33 -7.30
CA ASP A 332 47.39 12.52 -7.23
C ASP A 332 47.99 11.97 -5.93
N SER A 333 47.32 12.12 -4.78
CA SER A 333 47.77 11.54 -3.52
C SER A 333 47.73 9.98 -3.56
N SER A 334 46.71 9.40 -4.19
CA SER A 334 46.59 7.96 -4.41
C SER A 334 47.69 7.45 -5.33
N ARG A 335 48.02 8.22 -6.40
CA ARG A 335 49.13 7.89 -7.30
C ARG A 335 50.51 7.98 -6.61
N GLN A 336 50.70 8.94 -5.73
CA GLN A 336 51.93 9.08 -4.94
C GLN A 336 52.09 7.95 -3.91
N GLN A 337 50.98 7.54 -3.24
CA GLN A 337 51.01 6.39 -2.33
C GLN A 337 51.30 5.08 -3.06
N MET A 338 50.79 4.87 -4.28
CA MET A 338 51.12 3.69 -5.08
C MET A 338 52.60 3.72 -5.54
N LYS A 339 53.14 4.86 -5.96
CA LYS A 339 54.55 4.99 -6.32
C LYS A 339 55.48 4.74 -5.13
N GLY A 340 55.08 5.15 -3.91
CA GLY A 340 55.85 4.85 -2.69
C GLY A 340 55.83 3.39 -2.24
N ARG A 341 54.84 2.59 -2.67
CA ARG A 341 54.76 1.16 -2.38
C ARG A 341 55.49 0.25 -3.38
N PHE A 342 55.73 0.71 -4.58
CA PHE A 342 56.44 -0.05 -5.62
C PHE A 342 57.89 0.41 -5.88
N GLY A 343 58.41 1.32 -5.04
CA GLY A 343 59.75 1.88 -5.12
C GLY A 343 60.67 1.44 -3.97
N ARG A 344 60.46 0.23 -3.44
CA ARG A 344 61.45 -0.44 -2.57
C ARG A 344 61.69 -1.85 -3.03
#